data_dd6defb3626a61b038897f0c7bac55c7
#
_entry.id   dd6defb3626a61b038897f0c7bac55c7
#
_cell.length_a   1.000
_cell.length_b   1.000
_cell.length_c   1.000
_cell.angle_alpha   90.00
_cell.angle_beta   90.00
_cell.angle_gamma   90.00
#
_symmetry.space_group_name_H-M   'P 1'
#
loop_
_entity.id
_entity.type
_entity.pdbx_description
1 polymer ?
#
loop_
_entity_poly.entity_id
_entity_poly.type
_entity_poly.pdbx_seq_one_letter_code
_entity_poly.pdbx_strand_id
1 'polypeptide(L)'
;MENHGSQRQRRLPWILSATVVLIAAAAFLYPACRRQHVFAAQEKEAPRATASDQSTSLNDQSDLNVTVYNSNIALVRDVRNLTLPDGIFRLKFMDIAATVNPATVHFRSLTDPDKLGVIEQNYEYDLLEPAKLLHKYVGKEVTLVRSYMDNGTTRREEIKATLLSDNNGPVWKIGNDIVTGGYAESYRFPEVPANLYDRPTLLMSLENSGPRKQQIEASYLANNLSWNSDYVLTVARDDKAADLDGWVTLVNNSGTAFHNARLQLVAGDLNRLPAAINGRADMAMEALRSKAAAPQFQQENFSEYHLYTLGRRTSVEDKETKQISLLAGTGVPVQKIFVVNGQNYYYHNRQNPGSPIKDAVMVYYKFKNEEKAGLGIPIPAGNVRVYQKDSKGGILFAGEDRIDHTPKDENISVHIGNAFDVVSERKQTDFKSIASNVWEMEFEITLRNHKDVPITVQVNEPIGGDWEMLNSSYKQTKTSAWAAQFNVPVDKNGTSVLRYRIRAHW
;
A
#
# COMPACT_ATOMS: atom_id res chain seq x y z
N MET A 1 38.12 -31.42 -35.57
CA MET A 1 38.10 -32.82 -35.19
C MET A 1 36.88 -32.96 -34.28
N GLU A 2 35.75 -33.29 -34.85
CA GLU A 2 35.16 -34.65 -34.95
C GLU A 2 34.94 -35.25 -33.56
N ASN A 3 33.83 -35.80 -33.16
CA ASN A 3 32.57 -36.14 -33.86
C ASN A 3 31.60 -36.77 -32.85
N HIS A 4 30.31 -36.73 -33.19
CA HIS A 4 29.24 -37.71 -32.89
C HIS A 4 28.79 -37.88 -31.43
N GLY A 5 27.57 -37.91 -31.10
CA GLY A 5 26.29 -38.25 -31.75
C GLY A 5 25.44 -39.04 -30.75
N SER A 6 24.22 -38.85 -30.60
CA SER A 6 23.12 -39.69 -31.11
C SER A 6 21.79 -39.38 -30.45
N GLN A 7 20.83 -39.19 -31.31
CA GLN A 7 19.39 -39.16 -31.10
C GLN A 7 18.82 -40.49 -30.57
N ARG A 8 17.75 -40.45 -29.84
CA ARG A 8 16.71 -41.50 -29.93
C ARG A 8 15.31 -40.88 -29.87
N GLN A 9 14.72 -40.83 -31.06
CA GLN A 9 13.27 -40.76 -31.28
C GLN A 9 12.61 -42.06 -30.78
N ARG A 10 11.41 -41.98 -30.28
CA ARG A 10 10.45 -43.09 -30.37
C ARG A 10 9.09 -42.59 -30.88
N ARG A 11 8.65 -43.27 -31.94
CA ARG A 11 7.49 -43.05 -32.80
C ARG A 11 6.21 -43.68 -32.20
N LEU A 12 5.10 -43.16 -32.68
CA LEU A 12 3.71 -43.62 -32.67
C LEU A 12 3.48 -45.11 -32.93
N PRO A 13 2.18 -45.60 -32.75
CA PRO A 13 1.46 -45.86 -33.95
C PRO A 13 -0.02 -45.38 -33.99
N TRP A 14 -0.43 -45.14 -35.22
CA TRP A 14 -1.76 -44.96 -35.80
C TRP A 14 -2.63 -46.21 -35.67
N ILE A 15 -3.97 -46.06 -35.55
CA ILE A 15 -4.96 -47.02 -36.03
C ILE A 15 -6.05 -46.22 -36.75
N LEU A 16 -6.13 -46.49 -38.06
CA LEU A 16 -7.23 -46.20 -38.98
C LEU A 16 -8.36 -47.19 -38.75
N SER A 17 -9.60 -46.75 -38.94
CA SER A 17 -10.66 -47.60 -39.47
C SER A 17 -11.63 -46.76 -40.30
N ALA A 18 -11.73 -47.16 -41.55
CA ALA A 18 -12.63 -46.67 -42.58
C ALA A 18 -13.90 -47.52 -42.64
N THR A 19 -15.03 -46.94 -43.02
CA THR A 19 -16.14 -47.62 -43.71
C THR A 19 -16.98 -46.54 -44.38
N VAL A 20 -16.86 -46.37 -45.66
CA VAL A 20 -17.62 -46.93 -46.84
C VAL A 20 -18.99 -46.29 -47.07
N VAL A 21 -19.04 -45.63 -48.20
CA VAL A 21 -20.03 -45.05 -49.11
C VAL A 21 -21.21 -45.93 -49.41
N LEU A 22 -22.38 -45.31 -49.57
CA LEU A 22 -23.42 -45.79 -50.60
C LEU A 22 -24.19 -44.59 -51.18
N ILE A 23 -24.04 -44.42 -52.50
CA ILE A 23 -24.74 -43.49 -53.37
C ILE A 23 -26.02 -44.20 -53.88
N ALA A 24 -27.15 -43.52 -53.93
CA ALA A 24 -28.22 -43.86 -54.87
C ALA A 24 -28.94 -42.56 -55.28
N ALA A 25 -28.88 -42.32 -56.58
CA ALA A 25 -29.58 -41.25 -57.30
C ALA A 25 -30.98 -41.67 -57.66
N ALA A 26 -31.96 -40.78 -57.66
CA ALA A 26 -33.10 -40.81 -58.55
C ALA A 26 -33.64 -39.37 -58.73
N ALA A 27 -33.83 -39.07 -60.00
CA ALA A 27 -34.21 -37.78 -60.57
C ALA A 27 -35.71 -37.62 -60.75
N PHE A 28 -36.11 -36.38 -61.05
CA PHE A 28 -37.31 -35.87 -61.70
C PHE A 28 -38.62 -35.78 -60.92
N LEU A 29 -39.07 -34.57 -60.65
CA LEU A 29 -40.24 -33.91 -61.28
C LEU A 29 -40.53 -32.57 -60.65
N TYR A 30 -40.37 -31.47 -61.37
CA TYR A 30 -41.04 -30.18 -61.11
C TYR A 30 -42.56 -30.36 -61.32
N PRO A 31 -43.44 -29.70 -60.54
CA PRO A 31 -43.95 -28.46 -61.06
C PRO A 31 -44.32 -27.37 -60.02
N ALA A 32 -44.32 -26.15 -60.53
CA ALA A 32 -45.20 -25.02 -60.22
C ALA A 32 -45.13 -24.27 -58.89
N CYS A 33 -44.54 -23.11 -59.00
CA CYS A 33 -44.84 -21.85 -58.39
C CYS A 33 -46.05 -21.79 -57.45
N ARG A 34 -45.84 -21.72 -56.17
CA ARG A 34 -46.73 -21.05 -55.20
C ARG A 34 -45.94 -20.09 -54.35
N ARG A 35 -46.12 -18.78 -54.59
CA ARG A 35 -45.70 -17.75 -53.73
C ARG A 35 -46.33 -17.92 -52.33
N GLN A 36 -45.62 -18.51 -51.40
CA GLN A 36 -45.99 -18.36 -50.00
C GLN A 36 -45.46 -16.99 -49.52
N HIS A 37 -46.38 -16.08 -49.23
CA HIS A 37 -46.10 -14.91 -48.42
C HIS A 37 -45.67 -15.41 -47.05
N VAL A 38 -44.36 -15.32 -46.78
CA VAL A 38 -43.85 -15.41 -45.42
C VAL A 38 -44.31 -14.11 -44.76
N PHE A 39 -45.37 -14.19 -43.97
CA PHE A 39 -45.65 -13.19 -42.95
C PHE A 39 -44.51 -13.24 -41.98
N ALA A 40 -43.59 -12.27 -42.08
CA ALA A 40 -42.72 -11.92 -41.00
C ALA A 40 -43.62 -11.54 -39.83
N ALA A 41 -43.76 -12.42 -38.87
CA ALA A 41 -44.30 -12.06 -37.57
C ALA A 41 -43.37 -10.96 -37.03
N GLN A 42 -43.83 -9.72 -37.09
CA GLN A 42 -43.29 -8.68 -36.27
C GLN A 42 -43.50 -9.14 -34.82
N GLU A 43 -42.47 -9.68 -34.26
CA GLU A 43 -42.34 -9.81 -32.79
C GLU A 43 -42.53 -8.37 -32.25
N LYS A 44 -43.72 -8.08 -31.77
CA LYS A 44 -43.96 -6.87 -31.00
C LYS A 44 -43.02 -6.98 -29.81
N GLU A 45 -41.91 -6.24 -29.88
CA GLU A 45 -41.13 -5.92 -28.68
C GLU A 45 -42.13 -5.43 -27.64
N ALA A 46 -42.32 -6.23 -26.59
CA ALA A 46 -43.11 -5.81 -25.45
C ALA A 46 -42.53 -4.47 -25.01
N PRO A 47 -43.36 -3.46 -24.69
CA PRO A 47 -42.86 -2.18 -24.24
C PRO A 47 -41.90 -2.44 -23.06
N ARG A 48 -40.62 -2.22 -23.27
CA ARG A 48 -39.66 -2.15 -22.17
C ARG A 48 -40.25 -1.17 -21.19
N ALA A 49 -40.75 -1.68 -20.07
CA ALA A 49 -41.13 -0.84 -18.96
C ALA A 49 -39.91 0.05 -18.68
N THR A 50 -40.07 1.34 -18.88
CA THR A 50 -39.05 2.33 -18.55
C THR A 50 -38.83 2.21 -17.05
N ALA A 51 -37.78 1.46 -16.67
CA ALA A 51 -37.42 1.33 -15.27
C ALA A 51 -37.23 2.75 -14.73
N SER A 52 -37.94 3.10 -13.66
CA SER A 52 -37.83 4.42 -13.06
C SER A 52 -36.40 4.61 -12.54
N ASP A 53 -35.72 5.62 -13.05
CA ASP A 53 -34.37 5.98 -12.57
C ASP A 53 -34.51 6.62 -11.19
N GLN A 54 -33.86 6.01 -10.20
CA GLN A 54 -33.69 6.56 -8.85
C GLN A 54 -32.24 6.98 -8.67
N SER A 55 -31.99 7.96 -7.84
CA SER A 55 -30.63 8.37 -7.48
C SER A 55 -30.50 8.57 -5.98
N THR A 56 -29.32 8.29 -5.44
CA THR A 56 -28.99 8.53 -4.04
C THR A 56 -27.62 9.18 -3.93
N SER A 57 -27.46 10.06 -2.96
CA SER A 57 -26.26 10.83 -2.68
C SER A 57 -25.88 10.72 -1.20
N LEU A 58 -24.82 11.44 -0.79
CA LEU A 58 -24.41 11.53 0.61
C LEU A 58 -25.49 12.10 1.53
N ASN A 59 -26.50 12.80 1.01
CA ASN A 59 -27.62 13.31 1.82
C ASN A 59 -28.49 12.19 2.42
N ASP A 60 -28.49 11.02 1.80
CA ASP A 60 -29.24 9.85 2.25
C ASP A 60 -28.44 8.98 3.22
N GLN A 61 -27.16 9.29 3.41
CA GLN A 61 -26.23 8.51 4.22
C GLN A 61 -26.58 8.58 5.70
N SER A 62 -26.77 7.44 6.33
CA SER A 62 -27.11 7.30 7.75
C SER A 62 -25.96 6.77 8.60
N ASP A 63 -25.07 5.98 8.01
CA ASP A 63 -23.86 5.47 8.68
C ASP A 63 -22.73 5.24 7.67
N LEU A 64 -21.50 5.49 8.12
CA LEU A 64 -20.31 5.30 7.30
C LEU A 64 -19.18 4.71 8.15
N ASN A 65 -18.64 3.56 7.72
CA ASN A 65 -17.44 2.96 8.28
C ASN A 65 -16.35 2.90 7.20
N VAL A 66 -15.16 3.29 7.57
CA VAL A 66 -13.97 3.18 6.72
C VAL A 66 -12.90 2.43 7.50
N THR A 67 -12.59 1.22 7.04
CA THR A 67 -11.52 0.39 7.59
C THR A 67 -10.33 0.44 6.65
N VAL A 68 -9.25 1.11 7.06
CA VAL A 68 -8.06 1.33 6.24
C VAL A 68 -6.98 0.34 6.61
N TYR A 69 -6.40 -0.29 5.61
CA TYR A 69 -5.28 -1.22 5.75
C TYR A 69 -3.97 -0.53 5.36
N ASN A 70 -2.86 -0.97 5.90
CA ASN A 70 -1.53 -0.42 5.56
C ASN A 70 -1.05 -0.80 4.14
N SER A 71 -1.80 -1.66 3.43
CA SER A 71 -1.52 -2.11 2.06
C SER A 71 -2.19 -1.27 0.96
N ASN A 72 -2.43 0.03 1.21
CA ASN A 72 -3.04 0.97 0.27
C ASN A 72 -4.45 0.58 -0.21
N ILE A 73 -5.27 0.10 0.71
CA ILE A 73 -6.65 -0.31 0.47
C ILE A 73 -7.52 0.04 1.68
N ALA A 74 -8.80 0.27 1.44
CA ALA A 74 -9.80 0.40 2.50
C ALA A 74 -11.07 -0.37 2.16
N LEU A 75 -11.72 -0.90 3.18
CA LEU A 75 -13.09 -1.37 3.11
C LEU A 75 -14.00 -0.20 3.52
N VAL A 76 -14.84 0.23 2.61
CA VAL A 76 -15.87 1.23 2.84
C VAL A 76 -17.20 0.53 3.01
N ARG A 77 -17.93 0.88 4.06
CA ARG A 77 -19.30 0.44 4.34
C ARG A 77 -20.17 1.68 4.46
N ASP A 78 -20.96 1.93 3.43
CA ASP A 78 -21.86 3.08 3.32
C ASP A 78 -23.31 2.62 3.47
N VAL A 79 -24.02 3.16 4.45
CA VAL A 79 -25.42 2.84 4.74
C VAL A 79 -26.29 4.07 4.48
N ARG A 80 -27.32 3.88 3.64
CA ARG A 80 -28.26 4.96 3.27
C ARG A 80 -29.70 4.59 3.54
N ASN A 81 -30.50 5.59 3.89
CA ASN A 81 -31.95 5.45 4.03
C ASN A 81 -32.61 5.83 2.71
N LEU A 82 -33.17 4.85 2.00
CA LEU A 82 -33.73 5.04 0.67
C LEU A 82 -35.22 4.74 0.63
N THR A 83 -35.92 5.40 -0.31
CA THR A 83 -37.29 5.05 -0.67
C THR A 83 -37.28 4.41 -2.04
N LEU A 84 -37.43 3.09 -2.11
CA LEU A 84 -37.33 2.30 -3.31
C LEU A 84 -38.70 2.02 -3.92
N PRO A 85 -38.86 2.04 -5.26
CA PRO A 85 -40.09 1.61 -5.91
C PRO A 85 -40.26 0.10 -5.81
N ASP A 86 -41.48 -0.37 -6.02
CA ASP A 86 -41.78 -1.80 -6.14
C ASP A 86 -41.37 -2.33 -7.53
N GLY A 87 -40.96 -3.60 -7.63
CA GLY A 87 -40.56 -4.24 -8.88
C GLY A 87 -39.16 -3.86 -9.32
N ILE A 88 -38.92 -3.91 -10.65
CA ILE A 88 -37.60 -3.66 -11.25
C ILE A 88 -37.40 -2.18 -11.52
N PHE A 89 -36.25 -1.65 -11.05
CA PHE A 89 -35.87 -0.25 -11.22
C PHE A 89 -34.35 -0.09 -11.32
N ARG A 90 -33.90 1.10 -11.74
CA ARG A 90 -32.49 1.47 -11.76
C ARG A 90 -32.17 2.41 -10.60
N LEU A 91 -31.04 2.17 -9.93
CA LEU A 91 -30.52 3.03 -8.86
C LEU A 91 -29.13 3.57 -9.25
N LYS A 92 -29.00 4.89 -9.24
CA LYS A 92 -27.71 5.59 -9.31
C LYS A 92 -27.21 5.81 -7.89
N PHE A 93 -26.25 5.00 -7.45
CA PHE A 93 -25.64 5.15 -6.14
C PHE A 93 -24.38 5.99 -6.29
N MET A 94 -24.51 7.30 -6.06
CA MET A 94 -23.49 8.31 -6.31
C MET A 94 -22.57 8.52 -5.10
N ASP A 95 -21.48 9.28 -5.30
CA ASP A 95 -20.53 9.71 -4.27
C ASP A 95 -19.74 8.55 -3.63
N ILE A 96 -19.43 7.53 -4.39
CA ILE A 96 -18.52 6.44 -3.99
C ILE A 96 -17.07 6.81 -4.27
N ALA A 97 -16.12 6.03 -3.74
CA ALA A 97 -14.72 6.23 -4.06
C ALA A 97 -14.45 6.04 -5.56
N ALA A 98 -13.72 6.97 -6.20
CA ALA A 98 -13.33 6.85 -7.61
C ALA A 98 -12.43 5.64 -7.87
N THR A 99 -11.75 5.17 -6.83
CA THR A 99 -10.83 4.01 -6.86
C THR A 99 -11.47 2.72 -6.38
N VAL A 100 -12.81 2.64 -6.37
CA VAL A 100 -13.54 1.42 -6.02
C VAL A 100 -13.11 0.25 -6.89
N ASN A 101 -13.01 -0.94 -6.31
CA ASN A 101 -12.92 -2.17 -7.08
C ASN A 101 -14.34 -2.73 -7.30
N PRO A 102 -14.90 -2.63 -8.51
CA PRO A 102 -16.29 -3.02 -8.77
C PRO A 102 -16.59 -4.48 -8.44
N ALA A 103 -15.62 -5.37 -8.59
CA ALA A 103 -15.78 -6.79 -8.28
C ALA A 103 -15.99 -7.09 -6.78
N THR A 104 -15.74 -6.11 -5.92
CA THR A 104 -15.87 -6.26 -4.46
C THR A 104 -17.11 -5.60 -3.90
N VAL A 105 -17.96 -5.05 -4.75
CA VAL A 105 -19.18 -4.36 -4.32
C VAL A 105 -20.21 -5.37 -3.84
N HIS A 106 -20.61 -5.23 -2.58
CA HIS A 106 -21.74 -5.93 -2.00
C HIS A 106 -22.84 -4.93 -1.69
N PHE A 107 -24.04 -5.21 -2.18
CA PHE A 107 -25.20 -4.34 -2.02
C PHE A 107 -26.35 -5.13 -1.44
N ARG A 108 -26.93 -4.66 -0.33
CA ARG A 108 -28.01 -5.39 0.36
C ARG A 108 -28.92 -4.47 1.13
N SER A 109 -30.15 -4.90 1.33
CA SER A 109 -31.04 -4.30 2.32
C SER A 109 -30.69 -4.76 3.73
N LEU A 110 -30.63 -3.84 4.68
CA LEU A 110 -30.54 -4.15 6.12
C LEU A 110 -31.94 -4.25 6.73
N THR A 111 -32.97 -3.72 6.09
CA THR A 111 -34.36 -3.75 6.55
C THR A 111 -35.02 -5.10 6.24
N ASP A 112 -34.84 -5.58 5.02
CA ASP A 112 -35.40 -6.88 4.57
C ASP A 112 -34.45 -7.49 3.52
N PRO A 113 -33.42 -8.25 3.95
CA PRO A 113 -32.36 -8.74 3.08
C PRO A 113 -32.84 -9.65 1.94
N ASP A 114 -33.93 -10.40 2.16
CA ASP A 114 -34.42 -11.40 1.21
C ASP A 114 -35.36 -10.80 0.15
N LYS A 115 -35.70 -9.51 0.26
CA LYS A 115 -36.68 -8.85 -0.59
C LYS A 115 -36.09 -7.83 -1.56
N LEU A 116 -34.79 -7.63 -1.55
CA LEU A 116 -34.07 -6.78 -2.49
C LEU A 116 -33.06 -7.63 -3.27
N GLY A 117 -33.34 -7.87 -4.54
CA GLY A 117 -32.44 -8.56 -5.46
C GLY A 117 -31.61 -7.59 -6.28
N VAL A 118 -30.31 -7.92 -6.45
CA VAL A 118 -29.42 -7.23 -7.40
C VAL A 118 -29.43 -8.04 -8.69
N ILE A 119 -29.96 -7.46 -9.77
CA ILE A 119 -30.02 -8.09 -11.09
C ILE A 119 -28.72 -7.83 -11.85
N GLU A 120 -28.25 -6.57 -11.82
CA GLU A 120 -27.07 -6.12 -12.54
C GLU A 120 -26.41 -4.97 -11.79
N GLN A 121 -25.08 -4.92 -11.81
CA GLN A 121 -24.32 -3.78 -11.29
C GLN A 121 -23.27 -3.37 -12.29
N ASN A 122 -23.19 -2.06 -12.54
CA ASN A 122 -22.21 -1.42 -13.41
C ASN A 122 -21.54 -0.28 -12.65
N TYR A 123 -20.25 -0.15 -12.85
CA TYR A 123 -19.50 1.00 -12.32
C TYR A 123 -19.21 1.98 -13.45
N GLU A 124 -19.77 3.17 -13.35
CA GLU A 124 -19.57 4.25 -14.31
C GLU A 124 -18.49 5.18 -13.78
N TYR A 125 -17.33 5.13 -14.40
CA TYR A 125 -16.14 5.90 -14.07
C TYR A 125 -15.77 6.95 -15.12
N ASP A 126 -16.61 7.08 -16.17
CA ASP A 126 -16.40 8.08 -17.23
C ASP A 126 -16.86 9.45 -16.71
N LEU A 127 -15.98 10.05 -15.89
CA LEU A 127 -16.26 11.33 -15.25
C LEU A 127 -16.23 12.47 -16.26
N LEU A 128 -17.08 13.47 -16.01
CA LEU A 128 -17.19 14.68 -16.81
C LEU A 128 -15.90 15.51 -16.71
N GLU A 129 -15.04 15.33 -17.70
CA GLU A 129 -13.80 16.07 -17.88
C GLU A 129 -13.82 16.74 -19.26
N PRO A 130 -13.18 17.91 -19.44
CA PRO A 130 -13.18 18.61 -20.73
C PRO A 130 -12.73 17.76 -21.91
N ALA A 131 -11.67 16.94 -21.73
CA ALA A 131 -11.16 16.07 -22.77
C ALA A 131 -12.15 14.93 -23.11
N LYS A 132 -12.76 14.31 -22.10
CA LYS A 132 -13.75 13.24 -22.29
C LYS A 132 -15.03 13.77 -22.92
N LEU A 133 -15.48 14.96 -22.48
CA LEU A 133 -16.62 15.64 -23.09
C LEU A 133 -16.35 15.89 -24.58
N LEU A 134 -15.18 16.43 -24.92
CA LEU A 134 -14.77 16.63 -26.31
C LEU A 134 -14.78 15.30 -27.08
N HIS A 135 -14.21 14.24 -26.53
CA HIS A 135 -14.16 12.91 -27.14
C HIS A 135 -15.56 12.36 -27.49
N LYS A 136 -16.55 12.53 -26.60
CA LYS A 136 -17.94 12.10 -26.81
C LYS A 136 -18.67 12.88 -27.89
N TYR A 137 -18.08 14.00 -28.33
CA TYR A 137 -18.61 14.85 -29.38
C TYR A 137 -17.95 14.63 -30.74
N VAL A 138 -17.04 13.65 -30.87
CA VAL A 138 -16.51 13.27 -32.19
C VAL A 138 -17.65 12.84 -33.11
N GLY A 139 -17.73 13.43 -34.30
CA GLY A 139 -18.80 13.27 -35.27
C GLY A 139 -20.04 14.15 -35.04
N LYS A 140 -20.07 14.97 -33.98
CA LYS A 140 -21.21 15.84 -33.62
C LYS A 140 -20.87 17.32 -33.79
N GLU A 141 -21.93 18.15 -33.84
CA GLU A 141 -21.81 19.61 -33.89
C GLU A 141 -21.46 20.21 -32.52
N VAL A 142 -20.50 21.12 -32.51
CA VAL A 142 -20.04 21.88 -31.34
C VAL A 142 -19.95 23.36 -31.76
N THR A 143 -20.28 24.28 -30.88
CA THR A 143 -20.10 25.72 -31.14
C THR A 143 -18.72 26.15 -30.64
N LEU A 144 -17.88 26.60 -31.58
CA LEU A 144 -16.57 27.17 -31.31
C LEU A 144 -16.71 28.65 -31.00
N VAL A 145 -16.06 29.10 -29.92
CA VAL A 145 -16.05 30.52 -29.52
C VAL A 145 -14.64 31.05 -29.64
N ARG A 146 -14.48 32.13 -30.42
CA ARG A 146 -13.21 32.86 -30.55
C ARG A 146 -13.39 34.34 -30.41
N SER A 147 -12.36 35.02 -29.96
CA SER A 147 -12.30 36.46 -29.94
C SER A 147 -11.27 36.91 -30.99
N TYR A 148 -11.53 38.01 -31.70
CA TYR A 148 -10.61 38.64 -32.63
C TYR A 148 -10.70 40.16 -32.49
N MET A 149 -9.62 40.83 -32.87
CA MET A 149 -9.58 42.31 -32.90
C MET A 149 -10.11 42.79 -34.23
N ASP A 150 -11.14 43.65 -34.19
CA ASP A 150 -11.68 44.38 -35.35
C ASP A 150 -11.64 45.88 -35.03
N ASN A 151 -10.83 46.61 -35.76
CA ASN A 151 -10.65 48.08 -35.64
C ASN A 151 -10.40 48.54 -34.19
N GLY A 152 -9.55 47.82 -33.43
CA GLY A 152 -9.22 48.14 -32.03
C GLY A 152 -10.28 47.72 -31.01
N THR A 153 -11.35 47.07 -31.44
CA THR A 153 -12.40 46.53 -30.57
C THR A 153 -12.36 44.99 -30.57
N THR A 154 -12.35 44.37 -29.40
CA THR A 154 -12.43 42.90 -29.28
C THR A 154 -13.86 42.48 -29.65
N ARG A 155 -13.98 41.65 -30.69
CA ARG A 155 -15.23 41.02 -31.09
C ARG A 155 -15.19 39.54 -30.75
N ARG A 156 -16.36 38.98 -30.37
CA ARG A 156 -16.58 37.56 -30.09
C ARG A 156 -17.39 36.97 -31.24
N GLU A 157 -16.93 35.83 -31.74
CA GLU A 157 -17.59 35.09 -32.81
C GLU A 157 -17.91 33.68 -32.34
N GLU A 158 -19.09 33.18 -32.70
CA GLU A 158 -19.56 31.82 -32.42
C GLU A 158 -19.77 31.09 -33.75
N ILE A 159 -19.08 29.98 -33.95
CA ILE A 159 -19.08 29.22 -35.20
C ILE A 159 -19.49 27.79 -34.92
N LYS A 160 -20.49 27.29 -35.67
CA LYS A 160 -20.86 25.87 -35.62
C LYS A 160 -19.86 25.04 -36.42
N ALA A 161 -19.33 24.01 -35.81
CA ALA A 161 -18.35 23.13 -36.40
C ALA A 161 -18.62 21.66 -35.99
N THR A 162 -18.30 20.73 -36.89
CA THR A 162 -18.34 19.29 -36.56
C THR A 162 -16.94 18.86 -36.10
N LEU A 163 -16.86 18.25 -34.95
CA LEU A 163 -15.60 17.64 -34.46
C LEU A 163 -15.33 16.35 -35.21
N LEU A 164 -14.31 16.32 -36.05
CA LEU A 164 -13.93 15.13 -36.82
C LEU A 164 -13.06 14.15 -36.04
N SER A 165 -12.18 14.68 -35.19
CA SER A 165 -11.25 13.91 -34.35
C SER A 165 -10.75 14.78 -33.18
N ASP A 166 -10.37 14.13 -32.10
CA ASP A 166 -9.71 14.75 -30.94
C ASP A 166 -8.35 14.08 -30.61
N ASN A 167 -7.84 13.21 -31.48
CA ASN A 167 -6.54 12.55 -31.31
C ASN A 167 -5.39 13.58 -31.42
N ASN A 168 -4.66 13.79 -30.32
CA ASN A 168 -3.59 14.81 -30.22
C ASN A 168 -4.05 16.24 -30.51
N GLY A 169 -5.31 16.53 -30.24
CA GLY A 169 -5.94 17.83 -30.46
C GLY A 169 -7.12 17.79 -31.42
N PRO A 170 -8.00 18.79 -31.35
CA PRO A 170 -9.25 18.80 -32.12
C PRO A 170 -9.02 19.08 -33.59
N VAL A 171 -9.74 18.32 -34.44
CA VAL A 171 -9.86 18.55 -35.89
C VAL A 171 -11.32 18.88 -36.19
N TRP A 172 -11.55 20.05 -36.76
CA TRP A 172 -12.88 20.59 -36.98
C TRP A 172 -13.23 20.62 -38.48
N LYS A 173 -14.47 20.36 -38.80
CA LYS A 173 -15.06 20.73 -40.11
C LYS A 173 -15.91 21.98 -39.90
N ILE A 174 -15.50 23.08 -40.59
CA ILE A 174 -16.20 24.37 -40.57
C ILE A 174 -16.61 24.68 -42.00
N GLY A 175 -17.91 24.57 -42.32
CA GLY A 175 -18.36 24.65 -43.71
C GLY A 175 -17.74 23.56 -44.57
N ASN A 176 -16.94 23.92 -45.55
CA ASN A 176 -16.22 22.98 -46.42
C ASN A 176 -14.77 22.74 -45.99
N ASP A 177 -14.27 23.48 -45.02
CA ASP A 177 -12.86 23.45 -44.63
C ASP A 177 -12.62 22.52 -43.44
N ILE A 178 -11.41 21.91 -43.42
CA ILE A 178 -10.88 21.16 -42.28
C ILE A 178 -9.87 22.03 -41.58
N VAL A 179 -10.10 22.29 -40.30
CA VAL A 179 -9.29 23.18 -39.48
C VAL A 179 -8.71 22.40 -38.28
N THR A 180 -7.42 22.58 -38.01
CA THR A 180 -6.71 21.98 -36.88
C THR A 180 -6.05 23.05 -36.02
N GLY A 181 -5.65 22.71 -34.80
CA GLY A 181 -4.97 23.60 -33.87
C GLY A 181 -5.91 24.45 -33.03
N GLY A 182 -5.35 25.46 -32.36
CA GLY A 182 -6.05 26.34 -31.41
C GLY A 182 -6.98 27.36 -32.03
N TYR A 183 -7.91 26.92 -32.84
CA TYR A 183 -8.84 27.79 -33.57
C TYR A 183 -9.83 28.52 -32.65
N ALA A 184 -10.19 27.96 -31.53
CA ALA A 184 -11.17 28.50 -30.59
C ALA A 184 -10.61 28.64 -29.17
N GLU A 185 -11.06 29.68 -28.45
CA GLU A 185 -10.73 29.91 -27.04
C GLU A 185 -11.53 28.98 -26.12
N SER A 186 -12.76 28.64 -26.53
CA SER A 186 -13.65 27.74 -25.78
C SER A 186 -14.62 27.01 -26.69
N TYR A 187 -15.15 25.91 -26.18
CA TYR A 187 -16.15 25.08 -26.85
C TYR A 187 -17.45 25.11 -26.05
N ARG A 188 -18.59 25.22 -26.76
CA ARG A 188 -19.92 25.07 -26.17
C ARG A 188 -20.57 23.81 -26.70
N PHE A 189 -20.99 22.99 -25.77
CA PHE A 189 -21.68 21.74 -26.05
C PHE A 189 -23.17 21.92 -25.76
N PRO A 190 -24.07 21.36 -26.59
CA PRO A 190 -25.51 21.54 -26.41
C PRO A 190 -26.02 20.83 -25.14
N GLU A 191 -25.42 19.70 -24.77
CA GLU A 191 -25.82 18.88 -23.61
C GLU A 191 -24.65 18.07 -23.07
N VAL A 192 -24.78 17.56 -21.86
CA VAL A 192 -23.86 16.56 -21.31
C VAL A 192 -24.33 15.18 -21.78
N PRO A 193 -23.48 14.39 -22.47
CA PRO A 193 -23.80 13.02 -22.85
C PRO A 193 -24.26 12.17 -21.66
N ALA A 194 -25.27 11.34 -21.87
CA ALA A 194 -25.91 10.54 -20.80
C ALA A 194 -24.97 9.58 -20.06
N ASN A 195 -23.82 9.25 -20.66
CA ASN A 195 -22.80 8.36 -20.10
C ASN A 195 -21.57 9.08 -19.57
N LEU A 196 -21.66 10.39 -19.30
CA LEU A 196 -20.69 11.15 -18.52
C LEU A 196 -21.33 11.56 -17.20
N TYR A 197 -20.64 11.26 -16.10
CA TYR A 197 -21.11 11.50 -14.74
C TYR A 197 -20.29 12.60 -14.06
N ASP A 198 -20.93 13.45 -13.28
CA ASP A 198 -20.26 14.50 -12.50
C ASP A 198 -19.46 13.92 -11.31
N ARG A 199 -19.75 12.70 -10.93
CA ARG A 199 -19.12 11.98 -9.82
C ARG A 199 -19.13 10.47 -10.00
N PRO A 200 -18.23 9.72 -9.35
CA PRO A 200 -18.21 8.26 -9.40
C PRO A 200 -19.55 7.66 -8.96
N THR A 201 -20.10 6.77 -9.78
CA THR A 201 -21.46 6.26 -9.61
C THR A 201 -21.53 4.76 -9.88
N LEU A 202 -22.18 4.02 -8.97
CA LEU A 202 -22.61 2.65 -9.23
C LEU A 202 -24.01 2.68 -9.82
N LEU A 203 -24.18 2.07 -10.98
CA LEU A 203 -25.49 1.83 -11.60
C LEU A 203 -25.96 0.42 -11.23
N MET A 204 -27.07 0.35 -10.52
CA MET A 204 -27.65 -0.90 -10.07
C MET A 204 -28.98 -1.13 -10.75
N SER A 205 -29.20 -2.31 -11.33
CA SER A 205 -30.53 -2.81 -11.69
C SER A 205 -31.01 -3.69 -10.55
N LEU A 206 -32.07 -3.27 -9.88
CA LEU A 206 -32.59 -3.89 -8.66
C LEU A 206 -34.03 -4.35 -8.83
N GLU A 207 -34.41 -5.40 -8.08
CA GLU A 207 -35.79 -5.83 -7.92
C GLU A 207 -36.17 -5.74 -6.45
N ASN A 208 -37.20 -4.94 -6.15
CA ASN A 208 -37.74 -4.78 -4.81
C ASN A 208 -39.12 -5.43 -4.68
N SER A 209 -39.23 -6.43 -3.80
CA SER A 209 -40.47 -7.03 -3.37
C SER A 209 -40.79 -6.79 -1.88
N GLY A 210 -39.99 -5.96 -1.24
CA GLY A 210 -40.10 -5.58 0.18
C GLY A 210 -40.69 -4.18 0.40
N PRO A 211 -40.56 -3.64 1.60
CA PRO A 211 -41.06 -2.32 1.92
C PRO A 211 -40.35 -1.23 1.10
N ARG A 212 -41.07 -0.15 0.80
CA ARG A 212 -40.48 0.96 0.02
C ARG A 212 -39.39 1.72 0.78
N LYS A 213 -39.54 1.93 2.08
CA LYS A 213 -38.52 2.59 2.91
C LYS A 213 -37.59 1.54 3.44
N GLN A 214 -36.31 1.61 3.04
CA GLN A 214 -35.30 0.64 3.42
C GLN A 214 -33.99 1.31 3.77
N GLN A 215 -33.27 0.67 4.67
CA GLN A 215 -31.86 0.96 4.94
C GLN A 215 -31.00 0.06 4.07
N ILE A 216 -30.23 0.65 3.19
CA ILE A 216 -29.42 -0.05 2.20
C ILE A 216 -27.94 0.10 2.55
N GLU A 217 -27.22 -1.00 2.53
CA GLU A 217 -25.76 -1.06 2.69
C GLU A 217 -25.09 -1.34 1.37
N ALA A 218 -24.14 -0.47 1.01
CA ALA A 218 -23.12 -0.73 0.00
C ALA A 218 -21.77 -0.89 0.68
N SER A 219 -21.12 -2.04 0.52
CA SER A 219 -19.76 -2.27 1.01
C SER A 219 -18.85 -2.64 -0.13
N TYR A 220 -17.64 -2.04 -0.17
CA TYR A 220 -16.69 -2.22 -1.26
C TYR A 220 -15.26 -1.94 -0.84
N LEU A 221 -14.30 -2.50 -1.57
CA LEU A 221 -12.90 -2.15 -1.43
C LEU A 221 -12.55 -0.98 -2.35
N ALA A 222 -11.86 0.01 -1.79
CA ALA A 222 -11.29 1.14 -2.52
C ALA A 222 -9.77 1.15 -2.36
N ASN A 223 -9.05 1.54 -3.42
CA ASN A 223 -7.61 1.75 -3.37
C ASN A 223 -7.29 3.21 -3.05
N ASN A 224 -5.99 3.51 -2.90
CA ASN A 224 -5.47 4.84 -2.63
C ASN A 224 -5.95 5.46 -1.29
N LEU A 225 -6.27 4.60 -0.34
CA LEU A 225 -6.32 4.92 1.08
C LEU A 225 -5.25 4.09 1.77
N SER A 226 -4.39 4.76 2.51
CA SER A 226 -3.30 4.12 3.24
C SER A 226 -3.08 4.79 4.59
N TRP A 227 -2.47 4.06 5.50
CA TRP A 227 -2.00 4.63 6.74
C TRP A 227 -0.64 4.06 7.14
N ASN A 228 0.12 4.85 7.87
CA ASN A 228 1.40 4.47 8.45
C ASN A 228 1.46 4.95 9.89
N SER A 229 2.30 4.31 10.70
CA SER A 229 2.65 4.80 12.03
C SER A 229 3.96 5.57 11.98
N ASP A 230 3.99 6.70 12.63
CA ASP A 230 5.16 7.52 12.86
C ASP A 230 5.34 7.72 14.36
N TYR A 231 6.56 7.54 14.85
CA TYR A 231 6.88 7.63 16.25
C TYR A 231 7.96 8.69 16.52
N VAL A 232 7.79 9.39 17.61
CA VAL A 232 8.78 10.35 18.13
C VAL A 232 9.26 9.84 19.48
N LEU A 233 10.52 9.43 19.55
CA LEU A 233 11.18 9.02 20.79
C LEU A 233 12.06 10.16 21.30
N THR A 234 11.65 10.82 22.37
CA THR A 234 12.42 11.91 22.97
C THR A 234 13.19 11.41 24.19
N VAL A 235 14.48 11.16 24.03
CA VAL A 235 15.34 10.60 25.06
C VAL A 235 15.79 11.67 26.04
N ALA A 236 15.73 11.35 27.33
CA ALA A 236 16.26 12.23 28.40
C ALA A 236 17.78 12.34 28.27
N ARG A 237 18.33 13.40 28.85
CA ARG A 237 19.78 13.69 28.79
C ARG A 237 20.66 12.60 29.39
N ASP A 238 20.17 11.86 30.37
CA ASP A 238 20.90 10.80 31.06
C ASP A 238 20.82 9.43 30.35
N ASP A 239 20.19 9.36 29.18
CA ASP A 239 19.99 8.15 28.38
C ASP A 239 19.21 7.00 29.08
N LYS A 240 18.45 7.31 30.17
CA LYS A 240 17.77 6.28 30.98
C LYS A 240 16.28 6.21 30.78
N ALA A 241 15.66 7.27 30.30
CA ALA A 241 14.24 7.36 30.06
C ALA A 241 13.96 8.12 28.75
N ALA A 242 12.81 7.85 28.14
CA ALA A 242 12.34 8.56 26.97
C ALA A 242 10.82 8.75 27.03
N ASP A 243 10.34 9.75 26.32
CA ASP A 243 8.93 9.89 26.00
C ASP A 243 8.71 9.38 24.57
N LEU A 244 7.69 8.53 24.36
CA LEU A 244 7.34 7.97 23.06
C LEU A 244 5.95 8.46 22.67
N ASP A 245 5.87 9.24 21.60
CA ASP A 245 4.62 9.66 20.97
C ASP A 245 4.43 8.93 19.67
N GLY A 246 3.31 8.23 19.51
CA GLY A 246 2.93 7.51 18.28
C GLY A 246 1.78 8.21 17.57
N TRP A 247 1.92 8.37 16.27
CA TRP A 247 0.95 9.00 15.38
C TRP A 247 0.57 8.05 14.25
N VAL A 248 -0.71 8.11 13.86
CA VAL A 248 -1.19 7.55 12.59
C VAL A 248 -1.19 8.67 11.56
N THR A 249 -0.51 8.45 10.47
CA THR A 249 -0.58 9.28 9.26
C THR A 249 -1.48 8.57 8.25
N LEU A 250 -2.68 9.09 8.04
CA LEU A 250 -3.70 8.60 7.10
C LEU A 250 -3.69 9.44 5.84
N VAL A 251 -3.63 8.81 4.67
CA VAL A 251 -3.65 9.47 3.36
C VAL A 251 -4.86 9.00 2.58
N ASN A 252 -5.68 9.94 2.11
CA ASN A 252 -6.84 9.67 1.26
C ASN A 252 -6.65 10.29 -0.13
N ASN A 253 -6.43 9.43 -1.12
CA ASN A 253 -6.41 9.79 -2.55
C ASN A 253 -7.45 8.95 -3.33
N SER A 254 -8.55 8.58 -2.68
CA SER A 254 -9.58 7.72 -3.27
C SER A 254 -10.51 8.42 -4.24
N GLY A 255 -10.41 9.76 -4.34
CA GLY A 255 -11.28 10.58 -5.19
C GLY A 255 -12.65 10.86 -4.56
N THR A 256 -12.81 10.65 -3.24
CA THR A 256 -13.98 11.07 -2.47
C THR A 256 -13.62 11.42 -1.04
N ALA A 257 -14.43 12.27 -0.41
CA ALA A 257 -14.34 12.56 1.02
C ALA A 257 -15.21 11.58 1.83
N PHE A 258 -14.78 11.25 3.03
CA PHE A 258 -15.50 10.41 3.99
C PHE A 258 -15.89 11.24 5.20
N HIS A 259 -17.10 11.76 5.21
CA HIS A 259 -17.58 12.65 6.29
C HIS A 259 -18.17 11.87 7.45
N ASN A 260 -17.85 12.30 8.68
CA ASN A 260 -18.40 11.72 9.91
C ASN A 260 -18.30 10.18 9.97
N ALA A 261 -17.19 9.63 9.45
CA ALA A 261 -16.97 8.20 9.37
C ALA A 261 -16.52 7.60 10.72
N ARG A 262 -16.91 6.37 10.99
CA ARG A 262 -16.24 5.52 11.95
C ARG A 262 -14.95 5.00 11.31
N LEU A 263 -13.81 5.45 11.82
CA LEU A 263 -12.50 5.08 11.29
C LEU A 263 -11.93 3.89 12.04
N GLN A 264 -11.50 2.90 11.28
CA GLN A 264 -10.79 1.72 11.75
C GLN A 264 -9.50 1.54 10.93
N LEU A 265 -8.44 1.09 11.59
CA LEU A 265 -7.14 0.83 10.99
C LEU A 265 -6.75 -0.61 11.28
N VAL A 266 -6.32 -1.32 10.25
CA VAL A 266 -5.84 -2.71 10.38
C VAL A 266 -4.34 -2.74 10.16
N ALA A 267 -3.60 -3.20 11.16
CA ALA A 267 -2.17 -3.47 11.09
C ALA A 267 -1.91 -4.96 10.90
N GLY A 268 -1.01 -5.28 9.99
CA GLY A 268 -0.59 -6.64 9.67
C GLY A 268 -0.50 -6.88 8.15
N ASP A 269 0.16 -7.97 7.77
CA ASP A 269 0.42 -8.29 6.37
C ASP A 269 -0.75 -9.07 5.76
N LEU A 270 -1.56 -8.38 4.96
CA LEU A 270 -2.64 -9.00 4.21
C LEU A 270 -2.11 -9.81 3.03
N ASN A 271 -2.48 -11.09 2.96
CA ASN A 271 -2.24 -11.87 1.75
C ASN A 271 -3.22 -11.45 0.65
N ARG A 272 -2.70 -10.85 -0.42
CA ARG A 272 -3.47 -10.41 -1.58
C ARG A 272 -2.89 -10.98 -2.87
N LEU A 273 -3.76 -11.29 -3.82
CA LEU A 273 -3.29 -11.55 -5.18
C LEU A 273 -2.74 -10.25 -5.77
N PRO A 274 -1.56 -10.28 -6.45
CA PRO A 274 -0.97 -9.07 -7.02
C PRO A 274 -1.93 -8.41 -8.00
N ALA A 275 -2.28 -7.14 -7.74
CA ALA A 275 -2.86 -6.29 -8.76
C ALA A 275 -1.70 -5.77 -9.64
N ALA A 276 -1.91 -5.70 -10.96
CA ALA A 276 -0.91 -5.17 -11.90
C ALA A 276 -0.43 -3.78 -11.44
N ILE A 277 0.89 -3.64 -11.34
CA ILE A 277 1.58 -2.50 -10.70
C ILE A 277 1.57 -1.30 -11.64
N ASN A 278 1.13 -0.15 -11.15
CA ASN A 278 1.53 1.15 -11.70
C ASN A 278 1.80 2.13 -10.56
N GLY A 279 3.06 2.56 -10.46
CA GLY A 279 3.52 3.88 -10.02
C GLY A 279 3.63 4.18 -8.52
N ARG A 280 4.87 4.34 -8.08
CA ARG A 280 5.30 4.93 -6.80
C ARG A 280 5.10 6.44 -6.77
N ALA A 281 4.74 7.00 -5.61
CA ALA A 281 5.09 8.36 -5.21
C ALA A 281 5.37 8.41 -3.71
N ASP A 282 6.63 8.71 -3.37
CA ASP A 282 7.09 9.02 -2.02
C ASP A 282 6.98 10.54 -1.79
N MET A 283 6.36 10.97 -0.70
CA MET A 283 6.55 12.33 -0.15
C MET A 283 6.60 12.27 1.37
N ALA A 284 7.72 12.74 1.92
CA ALA A 284 7.92 12.98 3.35
C ALA A 284 7.42 14.38 3.72
N MET A 285 6.71 14.50 4.84
CA MET A 285 6.29 15.77 5.41
C MET A 285 6.67 15.84 6.89
N GLU A 286 7.19 16.99 7.31
CA GLU A 286 7.75 17.31 8.61
C GLU A 286 6.64 17.58 9.65
N ALA A 287 6.70 16.93 10.81
CA ALA A 287 5.67 17.02 11.85
C ALA A 287 5.96 18.16 12.85
N LEU A 288 4.99 19.02 13.06
CA LEU A 288 4.96 20.05 14.10
C LEU A 288 4.42 19.48 15.42
N ARG A 289 5.05 19.86 16.54
CA ARG A 289 4.76 19.39 17.89
C ARG A 289 3.41 19.86 18.42
N SER A 290 2.66 18.95 19.04
CA SER A 290 1.59 19.27 19.99
C SER A 290 1.67 18.34 21.20
N LYS A 291 1.23 18.85 22.39
CA LYS A 291 1.16 18.07 23.64
C LYS A 291 0.38 16.76 23.44
N ALA A 292 0.91 15.68 24.00
CA ALA A 292 0.29 14.37 23.98
C ALA A 292 -1.16 14.43 24.48
N ALA A 293 -2.09 14.04 23.63
CA ALA A 293 -3.49 13.82 24.00
C ALA A 293 -3.65 12.37 24.49
N ALA A 294 -4.68 12.10 25.30
CA ALA A 294 -5.02 10.74 25.70
C ALA A 294 -5.20 9.82 24.47
N PRO A 295 -4.94 8.50 24.59
CA PRO A 295 -5.08 7.55 23.48
C PRO A 295 -6.46 7.68 22.84
N GLN A 296 -6.51 7.91 21.54
CA GLN A 296 -7.76 8.11 20.80
C GLN A 296 -8.28 6.81 20.17
N PHE A 297 -7.47 5.76 20.11
CA PHE A 297 -7.81 4.47 19.55
C PHE A 297 -8.05 3.40 20.61
N GLN A 298 -9.03 2.54 20.35
CA GLN A 298 -9.24 1.28 21.09
C GLN A 298 -8.70 0.16 20.21
N GLN A 299 -7.88 -0.71 20.76
CA GLN A 299 -7.28 -1.85 20.08
C GLN A 299 -8.04 -3.12 20.39
N GLU A 300 -8.26 -3.97 19.38
CA GLU A 300 -8.78 -5.32 19.51
C GLU A 300 -8.10 -6.28 18.51
N ASN A 301 -8.14 -7.56 18.80
CA ASN A 301 -7.62 -8.58 17.88
C ASN A 301 -8.66 -8.87 16.79
N PHE A 302 -8.22 -8.86 15.54
CA PHE A 302 -9.02 -9.22 14.39
C PHE A 302 -8.31 -10.31 13.58
N SER A 303 -8.69 -11.58 13.82
CA SER A 303 -7.96 -12.74 13.30
C SER A 303 -6.48 -12.67 13.72
N GLU A 304 -5.52 -12.72 12.80
CA GLU A 304 -4.08 -12.57 13.03
C GLU A 304 -3.60 -11.10 12.92
N TYR A 305 -4.54 -10.14 12.86
CA TYR A 305 -4.28 -8.72 12.73
C TYR A 305 -4.67 -7.95 13.98
N HIS A 306 -4.22 -6.70 14.05
CA HIS A 306 -4.65 -5.78 15.09
C HIS A 306 -5.53 -4.68 14.48
N LEU A 307 -6.75 -4.54 15.03
CA LEU A 307 -7.70 -3.52 14.66
C LEU A 307 -7.66 -2.37 15.67
N TYR A 308 -7.47 -1.15 15.18
CA TYR A 308 -7.49 0.06 15.98
C TYR A 308 -8.70 0.88 15.58
N THR A 309 -9.67 1.00 16.47
CA THR A 309 -10.89 1.77 16.25
C THR A 309 -10.77 3.14 16.90
N LEU A 310 -10.92 4.20 16.11
CA LEU A 310 -10.95 5.57 16.62
C LEU A 310 -12.22 5.78 17.47
N GLY A 311 -12.07 6.19 18.73
CA GLY A 311 -13.17 6.33 19.69
C GLY A 311 -14.16 7.43 19.38
N ARG A 312 -13.94 8.21 18.34
CA ARG A 312 -14.83 9.27 17.84
C ARG A 312 -14.99 9.17 16.33
N ARG A 313 -16.07 9.73 15.81
CA ARG A 313 -16.18 9.88 14.35
C ARG A 313 -15.22 10.97 13.85
N THR A 314 -14.79 10.83 12.61
CA THR A 314 -13.91 11.79 11.96
C THR A 314 -14.27 11.94 10.49
N SER A 315 -13.91 13.08 9.90
CA SER A 315 -13.99 13.27 8.45
C SER A 315 -12.59 13.17 7.86
N VAL A 316 -12.48 12.59 6.67
CA VAL A 316 -11.24 12.49 5.90
C VAL A 316 -11.53 13.01 4.51
N GLU A 317 -10.99 14.18 4.18
CA GLU A 317 -11.23 14.83 2.88
C GLU A 317 -10.47 14.12 1.75
N ASP A 318 -10.92 14.31 0.51
CA ASP A 318 -10.14 13.85 -0.65
C ASP A 318 -8.81 14.63 -0.75
N LYS A 319 -7.73 13.92 -1.08
CA LYS A 319 -6.36 14.48 -1.12
C LYS A 319 -5.87 15.03 0.22
N GLU A 320 -6.41 14.52 1.31
CA GLU A 320 -5.99 14.88 2.66
C GLU A 320 -4.93 13.89 3.19
N THR A 321 -3.93 14.46 3.89
CA THR A 321 -3.07 13.73 4.82
C THR A 321 -3.45 14.15 6.23
N LYS A 322 -3.94 13.22 7.04
CA LYS A 322 -4.41 13.46 8.41
C LYS A 322 -3.56 12.71 9.42
N GLN A 323 -3.14 13.41 10.47
CA GLN A 323 -2.45 12.78 11.61
C GLN A 323 -3.38 12.67 12.83
N ILE A 324 -3.38 11.50 13.45
CA ILE A 324 -4.18 11.17 14.63
C ILE A 324 -3.27 10.50 15.65
N SER A 325 -3.30 10.96 16.90
CA SER A 325 -2.51 10.36 18.00
C SER A 325 -2.94 8.91 18.22
N LEU A 326 -1.98 7.99 18.19
CA LEU A 326 -2.15 6.56 18.38
C LEU A 326 -1.88 6.14 19.83
N LEU A 327 -0.73 6.55 20.36
CA LEU A 327 -0.29 6.23 21.71
C LEU A 327 0.63 7.33 22.26
N ALA A 328 0.75 7.38 23.56
CA ALA A 328 1.74 8.21 24.26
C ALA A 328 2.25 7.48 25.50
N GLY A 329 3.56 7.28 25.59
CA GLY A 329 4.24 6.74 26.75
C GLY A 329 5.21 7.76 27.31
N THR A 330 5.12 8.05 28.61
CA THR A 330 6.01 9.04 29.27
C THR A 330 6.92 8.34 30.25
N GLY A 331 8.21 8.70 30.24
CA GLY A 331 9.20 8.14 31.14
C GLY A 331 9.50 6.67 30.90
N VAL A 332 9.35 6.20 29.65
CA VAL A 332 9.66 4.82 29.22
C VAL A 332 11.12 4.53 29.54
N PRO A 333 11.44 3.50 30.34
CA PRO A 333 12.82 3.11 30.60
C PRO A 333 13.53 2.70 29.31
N VAL A 334 14.65 3.33 28.99
CA VAL A 334 15.46 3.00 27.81
C VAL A 334 16.87 2.61 28.21
N GLN A 335 17.47 1.73 27.43
CA GLN A 335 18.85 1.31 27.55
C GLN A 335 19.63 1.68 26.27
N LYS A 336 20.64 2.52 26.41
CA LYS A 336 21.59 2.80 25.34
C LYS A 336 22.59 1.65 25.26
N ILE A 337 22.78 1.06 24.08
CA ILE A 337 23.73 -0.01 23.84
C ILE A 337 24.66 0.34 22.67
N PHE A 338 25.91 -0.11 22.78
CA PHE A 338 26.93 -0.01 21.75
C PHE A 338 27.15 -1.40 21.15
N VAL A 339 27.08 -1.53 19.83
CA VAL A 339 27.13 -2.81 19.15
C VAL A 339 28.20 -2.78 18.05
N VAL A 340 29.06 -3.80 18.04
CA VAL A 340 29.97 -4.09 16.94
C VAL A 340 29.54 -5.41 16.32
N ASN A 341 29.27 -5.41 15.03
CA ASN A 341 28.92 -6.63 14.29
C ASN A 341 30.12 -7.06 13.43
N GLY A 342 30.59 -8.28 13.66
CA GLY A 342 31.51 -8.96 12.75
C GLY A 342 30.81 -9.31 11.43
N GLN A 343 31.61 -9.80 10.50
CA GLN A 343 31.12 -10.25 9.19
C GLN A 343 31.46 -11.73 8.99
N ASN A 344 30.54 -12.50 8.42
CA ASN A 344 30.76 -13.94 8.22
C ASN A 344 32.03 -14.25 7.38
N TYR A 345 32.35 -13.41 6.40
CA TYR A 345 33.52 -13.61 5.55
C TYR A 345 34.86 -13.49 6.29
N TYR A 346 34.90 -12.92 7.53
CA TYR A 346 36.11 -12.88 8.35
C TYR A 346 36.62 -14.29 8.69
N TYR A 347 35.74 -15.27 8.68
CA TYR A 347 36.03 -16.65 9.09
C TYR A 347 36.32 -17.59 7.91
N HIS A 348 36.23 -17.11 6.66
CA HIS A 348 36.42 -17.95 5.47
C HIS A 348 37.84 -17.92 4.92
N ASN A 349 38.60 -16.89 5.23
CA ASN A 349 39.94 -16.71 4.63
C ASN A 349 40.96 -16.16 5.61
N ARG A 350 42.21 -16.44 5.30
CA ARG A 350 43.34 -15.78 5.97
C ARG A 350 43.33 -14.29 5.61
N GLN A 351 43.31 -13.45 6.61
CA GLN A 351 43.39 -12.00 6.44
C GLN A 351 44.87 -11.53 6.43
N ASN A 352 45.14 -10.37 5.82
CA ASN A 352 46.47 -9.81 5.80
C ASN A 352 46.96 -9.54 7.22
N PRO A 353 48.06 -10.14 7.67
CA PRO A 353 48.59 -9.87 8.99
C PRO A 353 48.97 -8.39 9.16
N GLY A 354 48.55 -7.80 10.27
CA GLY A 354 48.96 -6.45 10.62
C GLY A 354 48.11 -5.30 10.08
N SER A 355 47.11 -5.56 9.25
CA SER A 355 46.14 -4.52 8.81
C SER A 355 44.87 -4.61 9.63
N PRO A 356 44.65 -3.70 10.61
CA PRO A 356 43.39 -3.71 11.37
C PRO A 356 42.22 -3.28 10.51
N ILE A 357 41.11 -3.97 10.66
CA ILE A 357 39.80 -3.58 10.10
C ILE A 357 39.13 -2.67 11.13
N LYS A 358 38.64 -1.50 10.69
CA LYS A 358 37.85 -0.63 11.51
C LYS A 358 36.40 -1.02 11.39
N ASP A 359 35.81 -1.54 12.46
CA ASP A 359 34.39 -1.85 12.55
C ASP A 359 33.64 -0.62 13.12
N ALA A 360 32.49 -0.30 12.55
CA ALA A 360 31.61 0.73 13.10
C ALA A 360 31.02 0.26 14.44
N VAL A 361 31.00 1.16 15.43
CA VAL A 361 30.28 0.92 16.68
C VAL A 361 28.90 1.55 16.59
N MET A 362 27.91 0.71 16.33
CA MET A 362 26.51 1.16 16.19
C MET A 362 25.90 1.45 17.54
N VAL A 363 25.01 2.45 17.59
CA VAL A 363 24.31 2.89 18.81
C VAL A 363 22.82 2.61 18.67
N TYR A 364 22.27 1.92 19.67
CA TYR A 364 20.85 1.63 19.75
C TYR A 364 20.27 2.11 21.07
N TYR A 365 18.97 2.50 21.02
CA TYR A 365 18.14 2.55 22.21
C TYR A 365 17.23 1.32 22.22
N LYS A 366 17.23 0.60 23.36
CA LYS A 366 16.32 -0.52 23.62
C LYS A 366 15.33 -0.18 24.69
N PHE A 367 14.08 -0.53 24.49
CA PHE A 367 13.02 -0.42 25.50
C PHE A 367 11.98 -1.50 25.31
N LYS A 368 11.15 -1.71 26.32
CA LYS A 368 10.13 -2.75 26.31
C LYS A 368 8.75 -2.17 26.12
N ASN A 369 7.95 -2.78 25.25
CA ASN A 369 6.54 -2.43 25.04
C ASN A 369 5.69 -2.99 26.20
N GLU A 370 5.74 -2.37 27.37
CA GLU A 370 5.03 -2.85 28.55
C GLU A 370 4.12 -1.78 29.18
N GLU A 371 3.05 -2.25 29.82
CA GLU A 371 2.03 -1.39 30.42
C GLU A 371 2.56 -0.45 31.50
N LYS A 372 3.57 -0.91 32.26
CA LYS A 372 4.25 -0.10 33.29
C LYS A 372 4.95 1.15 32.75
N ALA A 373 5.30 1.11 31.45
CA ALA A 373 5.92 2.21 30.74
C ALA A 373 4.89 3.12 30.03
N GLY A 374 3.59 2.96 30.30
CA GLY A 374 2.52 3.67 29.60
C GLY A 374 2.28 3.18 28.17
N LEU A 375 2.87 2.02 27.81
CA LEU A 375 2.72 1.31 26.55
C LEU A 375 1.85 0.06 26.75
N GLY A 376 2.19 -1.08 26.22
CA GLY A 376 1.50 -2.35 26.49
C GLY A 376 0.33 -2.65 25.58
N ILE A 377 0.24 -1.94 24.47
CA ILE A 377 -0.61 -2.28 23.31
C ILE A 377 0.29 -2.76 22.17
N PRO A 378 -0.19 -3.59 21.26
CA PRO A 378 0.56 -3.85 20.03
C PRO A 378 0.95 -2.55 19.34
N ILE A 379 2.20 -2.43 18.93
CA ILE A 379 2.74 -1.23 18.27
C ILE A 379 2.90 -1.56 16.78
N PRO A 380 2.18 -0.87 15.87
CA PRO A 380 2.32 -1.09 14.43
C PRO A 380 3.73 -0.78 13.93
N ALA A 381 4.13 -1.44 12.83
CA ALA A 381 5.36 -1.12 12.14
C ALA A 381 5.37 0.34 11.68
N GLY A 382 6.49 1.03 11.85
CA GLY A 382 6.55 2.45 11.50
C GLY A 382 7.94 3.06 11.69
N ASN A 383 8.06 4.33 11.32
CA ASN A 383 9.31 5.08 11.43
C ASN A 383 9.41 5.71 12.83
N VAL A 384 10.56 5.54 13.48
CA VAL A 384 10.86 6.13 14.77
C VAL A 384 11.91 7.20 14.60
N ARG A 385 11.55 8.45 14.86
CA ARG A 385 12.50 9.57 14.91
C ARG A 385 12.93 9.80 16.34
N VAL A 386 14.22 9.72 16.58
CA VAL A 386 14.82 9.87 17.90
C VAL A 386 15.34 11.27 18.08
N TYR A 387 14.94 11.89 19.18
CA TYR A 387 15.44 13.18 19.62
C TYR A 387 16.06 13.05 21.01
N GLN A 388 17.04 13.87 21.30
CA GLN A 388 17.68 13.94 22.61
C GLN A 388 17.62 15.34 23.18
N LYS A 389 17.33 15.47 24.47
CA LYS A 389 17.34 16.74 25.18
C LYS A 389 18.80 17.21 25.46
N ASP A 390 19.14 18.40 25.04
CA ASP A 390 20.44 19.03 25.35
C ASP A 390 20.50 19.58 26.79
N SER A 391 21.64 20.17 27.16
CA SER A 391 21.86 20.74 28.51
C SER A 391 20.99 21.97 28.80
N LYS A 392 20.42 22.62 27.79
CA LYS A 392 19.58 23.81 27.89
C LYS A 392 18.09 23.50 27.73
N GLY A 393 17.72 22.23 27.63
CA GLY A 393 16.36 21.75 27.38
C GLY A 393 15.91 21.81 25.90
N GLY A 394 16.83 22.17 25.00
CA GLY A 394 16.62 22.08 23.57
C GLY A 394 16.51 20.61 23.14
N ILE A 395 15.90 20.36 21.99
CA ILE A 395 15.71 19.02 21.45
C ILE A 395 16.44 18.94 20.11
N LEU A 396 17.36 17.98 20.01
CA LEU A 396 18.18 17.76 18.83
C LEU A 396 17.80 16.41 18.22
N PHE A 397 17.71 16.38 16.90
CA PHE A 397 17.51 15.14 16.15
C PHE A 397 18.76 14.26 16.28
N ALA A 398 18.57 13.02 16.73
CA ALA A 398 19.66 12.07 17.00
C ALA A 398 19.75 10.95 15.96
N GLY A 399 18.69 10.71 15.21
CA GLY A 399 18.63 9.68 14.17
C GLY A 399 17.20 9.17 13.95
N GLU A 400 17.04 8.33 12.95
CA GLU A 400 15.75 7.64 12.67
C GLU A 400 15.98 6.19 12.28
N ASP A 401 14.99 5.36 12.57
CA ASP A 401 14.97 3.94 12.25
C ASP A 401 13.54 3.49 11.96
N ARG A 402 13.39 2.28 11.48
CA ARG A 402 12.09 1.64 11.29
C ARG A 402 11.94 0.48 12.24
N ILE A 403 10.81 0.41 12.92
CA ILE A 403 10.42 -0.74 13.75
C ILE A 403 9.40 -1.61 13.03
N ASP A 404 9.46 -2.90 13.31
CA ASP A 404 8.46 -3.87 12.86
C ASP A 404 7.25 -3.87 13.79
N HIS A 405 6.17 -4.59 13.38
CA HIS A 405 5.02 -4.85 14.23
C HIS A 405 5.48 -5.50 15.54
N THR A 406 5.25 -4.82 16.65
CA THR A 406 5.76 -5.24 17.95
C THR A 406 4.61 -5.56 18.90
N PRO A 407 4.40 -6.83 19.27
CA PRO A 407 3.40 -7.24 20.26
C PRO A 407 3.63 -6.59 21.64
N LYS A 408 2.61 -6.69 22.50
CA LYS A 408 2.77 -6.35 23.92
C LYS A 408 3.86 -7.22 24.54
N ASP A 409 4.60 -6.66 25.50
CA ASP A 409 5.68 -7.28 26.27
C ASP A 409 6.95 -7.65 25.49
N GLU A 410 7.06 -7.25 24.21
CA GLU A 410 8.24 -7.42 23.38
C GLU A 410 9.21 -6.22 23.44
N ASN A 411 10.47 -6.49 23.09
CA ASN A 411 11.51 -5.47 23.07
C ASN A 411 11.57 -4.75 21.73
N ILE A 412 11.72 -3.44 21.79
CA ILE A 412 11.97 -2.57 20.65
C ILE A 412 13.43 -2.11 20.68
N SER A 413 14.09 -2.14 19.53
CA SER A 413 15.47 -1.70 19.36
C SER A 413 15.54 -0.69 18.21
N VAL A 414 15.99 0.52 18.47
CA VAL A 414 16.04 1.62 17.52
C VAL A 414 17.49 2.00 17.28
N HIS A 415 17.98 1.86 16.06
CA HIS A 415 19.32 2.27 15.63
C HIS A 415 19.35 3.77 15.38
N ILE A 416 20.32 4.47 15.99
CA ILE A 416 20.41 5.94 15.84
C ILE A 416 21.66 6.39 15.06
N GLY A 417 22.55 5.48 14.73
CA GLY A 417 23.80 5.79 14.02
C GLY A 417 25.03 5.17 14.66
N ASN A 418 26.19 5.68 14.32
CA ASN A 418 27.49 5.18 14.81
C ASN A 418 28.07 6.10 15.90
N ALA A 419 28.70 5.48 16.89
CA ALA A 419 29.38 6.22 17.95
C ALA A 419 30.61 6.96 17.39
N PHE A 420 30.75 8.23 17.73
CA PHE A 420 31.93 9.01 17.38
C PHE A 420 33.12 8.73 18.33
N ASP A 421 32.83 8.69 19.64
CA ASP A 421 33.82 8.55 20.71
C ASP A 421 34.09 7.10 21.12
N VAL A 422 33.58 6.10 20.40
CA VAL A 422 33.87 4.69 20.65
C VAL A 422 34.35 4.08 19.37
N VAL A 423 35.56 3.51 19.40
CA VAL A 423 36.26 3.01 18.23
C VAL A 423 36.52 1.52 18.40
N SER A 424 36.30 0.74 17.34
CA SER A 424 36.59 -0.69 17.26
C SER A 424 37.60 -0.97 16.14
N GLU A 425 38.62 -1.75 16.45
CA GLU A 425 39.61 -2.26 15.48
C GLU A 425 39.76 -3.77 15.65
N ARG A 426 39.67 -4.51 14.57
CA ARG A 426 39.74 -5.96 14.51
C ARG A 426 41.02 -6.39 13.80
N LYS A 427 41.68 -7.45 14.30
CA LYS A 427 42.80 -8.13 13.63
C LYS A 427 42.59 -9.64 13.72
N GLN A 428 42.89 -10.36 12.65
CA GLN A 428 43.11 -11.79 12.71
C GLN A 428 44.58 -12.00 13.11
N THR A 429 44.86 -12.57 14.28
CA THR A 429 46.21 -12.73 14.84
C THR A 429 46.82 -14.09 14.47
N ASP A 430 45.97 -15.10 14.23
CA ASP A 430 46.42 -16.42 13.79
C ASP A 430 45.38 -17.06 12.85
N PHE A 431 45.89 -17.85 11.90
CA PHE A 431 45.06 -18.65 10.98
C PHE A 431 45.82 -19.94 10.63
N LYS A 432 45.26 -21.09 10.99
CA LYS A 432 45.80 -22.42 10.73
C LYS A 432 44.78 -23.27 9.99
N SER A 433 45.19 -23.86 8.89
CA SER A 433 44.48 -24.95 8.24
C SER A 433 44.82 -26.23 8.93
N ILE A 434 43.86 -26.85 9.59
CA ILE A 434 44.03 -28.14 10.30
C ILE A 434 43.73 -29.32 9.36
N ALA A 435 42.69 -29.16 8.53
CA ALA A 435 42.30 -30.07 7.47
C ALA A 435 41.70 -29.29 6.31
N SER A 436 41.29 -29.95 5.22
CA SER A 436 40.73 -29.29 4.04
C SER A 436 39.51 -28.43 4.31
N ASN A 437 38.74 -28.76 5.35
CA ASN A 437 37.51 -28.07 5.77
C ASN A 437 37.52 -27.63 7.24
N VAL A 438 38.70 -27.65 7.91
CA VAL A 438 38.86 -27.31 9.34
C VAL A 438 39.93 -26.25 9.50
N TRP A 439 39.52 -25.11 10.07
CA TRP A 439 40.46 -24.03 10.37
C TRP A 439 40.42 -23.62 11.83
N GLU A 440 41.60 -23.26 12.36
CA GLU A 440 41.70 -22.52 13.62
C GLU A 440 42.04 -21.06 13.34
N MET A 441 41.35 -20.18 13.97
CA MET A 441 41.52 -18.74 13.78
C MET A 441 41.52 -18.04 15.13
N GLU A 442 42.37 -17.02 15.25
CA GLU A 442 42.37 -16.15 16.42
C GLU A 442 42.15 -14.70 16.01
N PHE A 443 41.32 -14.03 16.76
CA PHE A 443 40.99 -12.61 16.55
C PHE A 443 41.28 -11.79 17.79
N GLU A 444 41.76 -10.57 17.56
CA GLU A 444 41.89 -9.52 18.56
C GLU A 444 41.02 -8.34 18.13
N ILE A 445 40.08 -7.92 19.02
CA ILE A 445 39.24 -6.76 18.82
C ILE A 445 39.57 -5.75 19.89
N THR A 446 40.15 -4.61 19.50
CA THR A 446 40.50 -3.51 20.38
C THR A 446 39.37 -2.50 20.40
N LEU A 447 38.77 -2.27 21.57
CA LEU A 447 37.71 -1.31 21.81
C LEU A 447 38.26 -0.12 22.61
N ARG A 448 38.13 1.09 22.07
CA ARG A 448 38.56 2.32 22.73
C ARG A 448 37.37 3.21 23.02
N ASN A 449 37.19 3.62 24.28
CA ASN A 449 36.18 4.51 24.79
C ASN A 449 36.79 5.86 25.12
N HIS A 450 36.46 6.90 24.39
CA HIS A 450 36.87 8.28 24.62
C HIS A 450 35.82 9.10 25.42
N LYS A 451 34.78 8.44 25.96
CA LYS A 451 33.77 9.08 26.81
C LYS A 451 34.22 9.12 28.24
N ASP A 452 33.70 10.12 28.99
CA ASP A 452 33.97 10.29 30.44
C ASP A 452 33.18 9.31 31.35
N VAL A 453 32.47 8.36 30.74
CA VAL A 453 31.68 7.35 31.43
C VAL A 453 32.07 5.95 30.93
N PRO A 454 32.06 4.93 31.82
CA PRO A 454 32.29 3.55 31.39
C PRO A 454 31.10 3.07 30.53
N ILE A 455 31.39 2.18 29.59
CA ILE A 455 30.39 1.61 28.70
C ILE A 455 30.59 0.11 28.61
N THR A 456 29.58 -0.60 28.10
CA THR A 456 29.71 -1.99 27.66
C THR A 456 29.44 -2.04 26.16
N VAL A 457 30.35 -2.64 25.40
CA VAL A 457 30.19 -2.87 23.97
C VAL A 457 29.82 -4.31 23.73
N GLN A 458 28.69 -4.53 23.09
CA GLN A 458 28.23 -5.83 22.63
C GLN A 458 28.90 -6.15 21.29
N VAL A 459 29.72 -7.20 21.24
CA VAL A 459 30.36 -7.66 20.04
C VAL A 459 29.65 -8.93 19.56
N ASN A 460 29.07 -8.87 18.37
CA ASN A 460 28.34 -9.97 17.75
C ASN A 460 29.17 -10.56 16.63
N GLU A 461 29.48 -11.86 16.71
CA GLU A 461 30.32 -12.58 15.75
C GLU A 461 29.49 -13.63 15.02
N PRO A 462 29.16 -13.40 13.71
CA PRO A 462 28.46 -14.38 12.90
C PRO A 462 29.43 -15.43 12.37
N ILE A 463 29.72 -16.44 13.19
CA ILE A 463 30.62 -17.54 12.88
C ILE A 463 29.85 -18.61 12.12
N GLY A 464 30.09 -18.74 10.81
CA GLY A 464 29.44 -19.80 10.02
C GLY A 464 30.01 -21.19 10.29
N GLY A 465 29.35 -22.20 9.72
CA GLY A 465 29.76 -23.60 9.87
C GLY A 465 29.52 -24.19 11.27
N ASP A 466 30.09 -25.34 11.54
CA ASP A 466 30.12 -25.92 12.90
C ASP A 466 31.39 -25.43 13.60
N TRP A 467 31.22 -24.73 14.73
CA TRP A 467 32.34 -24.06 15.39
C TRP A 467 32.39 -24.34 16.89
N GLU A 468 33.61 -24.32 17.40
CA GLU A 468 33.96 -24.45 18.81
C GLU A 468 34.82 -23.24 19.24
N MET A 469 34.49 -22.65 20.39
CA MET A 469 35.31 -21.63 21.03
C MET A 469 36.41 -22.31 21.86
N LEU A 470 37.65 -22.25 21.39
CA LEU A 470 38.78 -22.85 22.08
C LEU A 470 39.27 -22.02 23.25
N ASN A 471 39.26 -20.68 23.10
CA ASN A 471 39.69 -19.76 24.14
C ASN A 471 39.01 -18.39 23.92
N SER A 472 38.73 -17.66 25.00
CA SER A 472 38.27 -16.28 24.95
C SER A 472 38.60 -15.51 26.22
N SER A 473 38.97 -14.22 26.08
CA SER A 473 39.27 -13.31 27.18
C SER A 473 38.00 -12.81 27.91
N TYR A 474 36.82 -12.91 27.27
CA TYR A 474 35.52 -12.58 27.84
C TYR A 474 34.56 -13.73 27.62
N LYS A 475 33.60 -13.88 28.53
CA LYS A 475 32.57 -14.93 28.39
C LYS A 475 31.73 -14.71 27.15
N GLN A 476 31.68 -15.70 26.28
CA GLN A 476 30.80 -15.71 25.14
C GLN A 476 29.40 -16.25 25.52
N THR A 477 28.40 -15.78 24.78
CA THR A 477 27.06 -16.34 24.75
C THR A 477 26.80 -16.83 23.33
N LYS A 478 26.47 -18.11 23.14
CA LYS A 478 26.05 -18.62 21.84
C LYS A 478 24.60 -18.19 21.60
N THR A 479 24.42 -17.22 20.71
CA THR A 479 23.09 -16.64 20.43
C THR A 479 22.31 -17.42 19.36
N SER A 480 23.03 -18.14 18.50
CA SER A 480 22.47 -19.11 17.54
C SER A 480 23.52 -20.19 17.25
N ALA A 481 23.18 -21.18 16.42
CA ALA A 481 24.14 -22.17 15.95
C ALA A 481 25.38 -21.52 15.31
N TRP A 482 25.20 -20.36 14.68
CA TRP A 482 26.20 -19.67 13.87
C TRP A 482 26.64 -18.31 14.43
N ALA A 483 26.35 -17.99 15.69
CA ALA A 483 26.70 -16.70 16.24
C ALA A 483 27.12 -16.77 17.71
N ALA A 484 28.15 -16.01 18.03
CA ALA A 484 28.62 -15.72 19.39
C ALA A 484 28.45 -14.22 19.71
N GLN A 485 28.13 -13.93 20.95
CA GLN A 485 28.05 -12.58 21.48
C GLN A 485 28.95 -12.43 22.68
N PHE A 486 29.67 -11.30 22.77
CA PHE A 486 30.48 -10.91 23.90
C PHE A 486 30.01 -9.56 24.43
N ASN A 487 29.94 -9.39 25.73
CA ASN A 487 29.74 -8.13 26.39
C ASN A 487 31.07 -7.67 27.00
N VAL A 488 31.69 -6.67 26.39
CA VAL A 488 33.00 -6.19 26.75
C VAL A 488 32.89 -4.85 27.47
N PRO A 489 33.16 -4.78 28.78
CA PRO A 489 33.21 -3.53 29.50
C PRO A 489 34.45 -2.72 29.07
N VAL A 490 34.28 -1.43 28.87
CA VAL A 490 35.36 -0.49 28.53
C VAL A 490 35.25 0.71 29.46
N ASP A 491 36.28 0.95 30.28
CA ASP A 491 36.34 2.03 31.24
C ASP A 491 36.27 3.42 30.55
N LYS A 492 35.92 4.44 31.31
CA LYS A 492 36.01 5.83 30.84
C LYS A 492 37.43 6.15 30.35
N ASN A 493 37.51 6.79 29.18
CA ASN A 493 38.81 7.11 28.56
C ASN A 493 39.76 5.91 28.47
N GLY A 494 39.21 4.68 28.32
CA GLY A 494 39.92 3.41 28.44
C GLY A 494 39.92 2.59 27.18
N THR A 495 40.69 1.49 27.24
CA THR A 495 40.79 0.49 26.16
C THR A 495 40.59 -0.90 26.72
N SER A 496 39.76 -1.70 26.05
CA SER A 496 39.62 -3.14 26.33
C SER A 496 39.91 -3.93 25.10
N VAL A 497 40.48 -5.13 25.28
CA VAL A 497 40.85 -6.02 24.19
C VAL A 497 40.14 -7.37 24.35
N LEU A 498 39.26 -7.67 23.42
CA LEU A 498 38.66 -8.99 23.29
C LEU A 498 39.57 -9.87 22.39
N ARG A 499 40.08 -10.99 22.95
CA ARG A 499 40.78 -12.01 22.20
C ARG A 499 39.98 -13.31 22.27
N TYR A 500 39.85 -13.97 21.13
CA TYR A 500 39.22 -15.29 21.07
C TYR A 500 39.80 -16.14 19.96
N ARG A 501 39.84 -17.46 20.20
CA ARG A 501 40.23 -18.47 19.25
C ARG A 501 39.11 -19.45 19.02
N ILE A 502 38.82 -19.72 17.77
CA ILE A 502 37.83 -20.68 17.35
C ILE A 502 38.43 -21.76 16.45
N ARG A 503 37.80 -22.92 16.45
CA ARG A 503 37.94 -23.94 15.41
C ARG A 503 36.59 -24.01 14.69
N ALA A 504 36.63 -23.95 13.34
CA ALA A 504 35.41 -23.99 12.52
C ALA A 504 35.55 -25.06 11.44
N HIS A 505 34.43 -25.75 11.19
CA HIS A 505 34.26 -26.74 10.11
C HIS A 505 33.26 -26.16 9.09
N TRP A 506 33.60 -26.31 7.79
CA TRP A 506 32.80 -25.75 6.69
C TRP A 506 32.35 -26.84 5.73
#